data_69cf96dd739713df3e093a521fce08dc
#
_entry.id   69cf96dd739713df3e093a521fce08dc
#
_cell.length_a   1.000
_cell.length_b   1.000
_cell.length_c   1.000
_cell.angle_alpha   90.00
_cell.angle_beta   90.00
_cell.angle_gamma   90.00
#
_symmetry.space_group_name_H-M   'P 1'
#
loop_
_entity.id
_entity.type
_entity.pdbx_description
1 polymer ?
#
loop_
_entity_poly.entity_id
_entity_poly.type
_entity_poly.pdbx_seq_one_letter_code
_entity_poly.pdbx_strand_id
1 'polypeptide(L)'
;MTSQNLAGKRVLITHADAFMGPTLCAVFAEHGAIVIADSSPLLAPEAPAALVESAGIVDILVVNLALPAPSTPAAEVSDAEWSQVFATLVDPLPRLVRAVLPQMIERRSG
;
A
#
# COMPACT_ATOMS: atom_id res chain seq x y z
N MET A 1 13.07 10.14 22.96
CA MET A 1 12.41 11.26 22.27
C MET A 1 12.13 10.87 20.82
N THR A 2 10.90 11.05 20.38
CA THR A 2 10.51 10.67 19.01
C THR A 2 10.99 11.74 18.03
N SER A 3 11.62 11.30 16.95
CA SER A 3 12.05 12.17 15.88
C SER A 3 10.86 12.62 15.04
N GLN A 4 10.89 13.87 14.55
CA GLN A 4 9.86 14.41 13.65
C GLN A 4 10.40 14.55 12.23
N ASN A 5 11.23 13.61 11.78
CA ASN A 5 11.90 13.63 10.48
C ASN A 5 10.94 13.69 9.30
N LEU A 6 9.71 13.22 9.49
CA LEU A 6 8.70 13.15 8.45
C LEU A 6 7.61 14.21 8.60
N ALA A 7 7.91 15.28 9.35
CA ALA A 7 6.92 16.33 9.60
C ALA A 7 6.33 16.87 8.29
N GLY A 8 5.01 16.81 8.18
CA GLY A 8 4.27 17.28 7.01
C GLY A 8 4.30 16.37 5.79
N LYS A 9 5.05 15.28 5.82
CA LYS A 9 5.07 14.32 4.71
C LYS A 9 3.77 13.52 4.68
N ARG A 10 3.18 13.40 3.50
CA ARG A 10 1.94 12.65 3.30
C ARG A 10 2.29 11.23 2.89
N VAL A 11 1.89 10.26 3.72
CA VAL A 11 2.23 8.85 3.55
C VAL A 11 0.96 8.06 3.27
N LEU A 12 0.87 7.46 2.09
CA LEU A 12 -0.22 6.55 1.75
C LEU A 12 0.19 5.13 2.11
N ILE A 13 -0.60 4.48 2.97
CA ILE A 13 -0.36 3.10 3.42
C ILE A 13 -1.55 2.26 3.01
N THR A 14 -1.33 1.26 2.16
CA THR A 14 -2.37 0.35 1.69
C THR A 14 -2.59 -0.80 2.68
N HIS A 15 -3.76 -1.44 2.64
CA HIS A 15 -4.17 -2.49 3.57
C HIS A 15 -3.81 -2.13 5.03
N ALA A 16 -4.17 -0.91 5.41
CA ALA A 16 -3.70 -0.29 6.65
C ALA A 16 -4.21 -0.97 7.93
N ASP A 17 -5.27 -1.76 7.83
CA ASP A 17 -5.86 -2.49 8.96
C ASP A 17 -5.35 -3.93 9.08
N ALA A 18 -4.44 -4.37 8.21
CA ALA A 18 -4.00 -5.75 8.12
C ALA A 18 -2.48 -5.86 8.10
N PHE A 19 -1.97 -7.02 8.49
CA PHE A 19 -0.54 -7.38 8.50
C PHE A 19 0.28 -6.34 9.28
N MET A 20 1.18 -5.62 8.62
CA MET A 20 2.01 -4.60 9.26
C MET A 20 1.33 -3.22 9.31
N GLY A 21 0.14 -3.08 8.69
CA GLY A 21 -0.55 -1.80 8.54
C GLY A 21 -0.69 -0.99 9.81
N PRO A 22 -1.28 -1.53 10.89
CA PRO A 22 -1.46 -0.75 12.12
C PRO A 22 -0.15 -0.22 12.71
N THR A 23 0.89 -1.05 12.73
CA THR A 23 2.22 -0.64 13.23
C THR A 23 2.84 0.43 12.33
N LEU A 24 2.74 0.27 11.01
CA LEU A 24 3.25 1.25 10.06
C LEU A 24 2.57 2.60 10.26
N CYS A 25 1.24 2.61 10.37
CA CYS A 25 0.50 3.85 10.62
C CYS A 25 0.95 4.54 11.90
N ALA A 26 1.12 3.79 12.98
CA ALA A 26 1.54 4.32 14.27
C ALA A 26 2.96 4.93 14.19
N VAL A 27 3.90 4.20 13.62
CA VAL A 27 5.30 4.64 13.54
C VAL A 27 5.46 5.87 12.64
N PHE A 28 4.81 5.88 11.49
CA PHE A 28 4.86 7.06 10.62
C PHE A 28 4.25 8.29 11.31
N ALA A 29 3.13 8.12 12.00
CA ALA A 29 2.50 9.21 12.76
C ALA A 29 3.41 9.74 13.87
N GLU A 30 4.12 8.86 14.59
CA GLU A 30 5.08 9.24 15.62
C GLU A 30 6.20 10.12 15.09
N HIS A 31 6.58 9.93 13.83
CA HIS A 31 7.62 10.72 13.17
C HIS A 31 7.09 11.97 12.46
N GLY A 32 5.84 12.33 12.71
CA GLY A 32 5.25 13.57 12.23
C GLY A 32 4.58 13.51 10.87
N ALA A 33 4.51 12.33 10.25
CA ALA A 33 3.87 12.16 8.95
C ALA A 33 2.35 12.34 9.04
N ILE A 34 1.76 12.80 7.96
CA ILE A 34 0.32 12.78 7.75
C ILE A 34 -0.01 11.43 7.12
N VAL A 35 -0.61 10.53 7.89
CA VAL A 35 -0.89 9.17 7.44
C VAL A 35 -2.23 9.12 6.72
N ILE A 36 -2.21 8.66 5.47
CA ILE A 36 -3.40 8.35 4.69
C ILE A 36 -3.54 6.83 4.71
N ALA A 37 -4.34 6.34 5.64
CA ALA A 37 -4.54 4.91 5.85
C ALA A 37 -5.69 4.43 4.97
N ASP A 38 -5.43 3.47 4.09
CA ASP A 38 -6.46 2.90 3.22
C ASP A 38 -6.57 1.40 3.42
N SER A 39 -7.80 0.93 3.55
CA SER A 39 -8.12 -0.49 3.72
C SER A 39 -9.02 -1.02 2.60
N SER A 40 -9.18 -0.25 1.53
CA SER A 40 -10.03 -0.65 0.42
C SER A 40 -9.43 -1.80 -0.39
N PRO A 41 -10.27 -2.63 -1.03
CA PRO A 41 -9.79 -3.70 -1.90
C PRO A 41 -9.05 -3.13 -3.13
N LEU A 42 -7.95 -3.77 -3.51
CA LEU A 42 -7.12 -3.35 -4.63
C LEU A 42 -7.10 -4.38 -5.78
N LEU A 43 -8.05 -5.32 -5.79
CA LEU A 43 -8.11 -6.40 -6.79
C LEU A 43 -8.49 -5.90 -8.18
N ALA A 44 -9.41 -4.94 -8.28
CA ALA A 44 -9.80 -4.38 -9.56
C ALA A 44 -8.63 -3.62 -10.19
N PRO A 45 -8.34 -3.82 -11.48
CA PRO A 45 -7.18 -3.18 -12.12
C PRO A 45 -7.16 -1.65 -12.01
N GLU A 46 -8.32 -1.01 -11.95
CA GLU A 46 -8.46 0.45 -11.81
C GLU A 46 -8.42 0.96 -10.37
N ALA A 47 -8.55 0.07 -9.37
CA ALA A 47 -8.62 0.47 -7.97
C ALA A 47 -7.35 1.18 -7.48
N PRO A 48 -6.13 0.73 -7.80
CA PRO A 48 -4.92 1.43 -7.38
C PRO A 48 -4.84 2.88 -7.87
N ALA A 49 -5.17 3.13 -9.14
CA ALA A 49 -5.16 4.48 -9.68
C ALA A 49 -6.21 5.38 -9.01
N ALA A 50 -7.41 4.83 -8.79
CA ALA A 50 -8.48 5.56 -8.10
C ALA A 50 -8.09 5.91 -6.67
N LEU A 51 -7.42 5.02 -5.96
CA LEU A 51 -6.93 5.27 -4.61
C LEU A 51 -5.90 6.40 -4.60
N VAL A 52 -4.91 6.36 -5.47
CA VAL A 52 -3.87 7.39 -5.55
C VAL A 52 -4.49 8.75 -5.88
N GLU A 53 -5.45 8.79 -6.80
CA GLU A 53 -6.16 10.02 -7.14
C GLU A 53 -6.90 10.59 -5.93
N SER A 54 -7.61 9.76 -5.18
CA SER A 54 -8.35 10.19 -3.99
C SER A 54 -7.44 10.65 -2.86
N ALA A 55 -6.24 10.09 -2.76
CA ALA A 55 -5.27 10.45 -1.73
C ALA A 55 -4.65 11.84 -1.95
N GLY A 56 -4.65 12.34 -3.17
CA GLY A 56 -4.06 13.63 -3.51
C GLY A 56 -2.54 13.57 -3.53
N ILE A 57 -1.89 14.49 -2.82
CA ILE A 57 -0.43 14.52 -2.76
C ILE A 57 0.09 13.34 -1.92
N VAL A 58 0.96 12.53 -2.51
CA VAL A 58 1.61 11.41 -1.84
C VAL A 58 3.12 11.61 -1.90
N ASP A 59 3.73 11.85 -0.74
CA ASP A 59 5.18 11.99 -0.63
C ASP A 59 5.86 10.64 -0.49
N ILE A 60 5.21 9.71 0.22
CA ILE A 60 5.72 8.37 0.48
C ILE A 60 4.59 7.37 0.23
N LEU A 61 4.84 6.39 -0.62
CA LEU A 61 3.93 5.28 -0.83
C LEU A 61 4.48 4.05 -0.10
N VAL A 62 3.69 3.50 0.80
CA VAL A 62 3.99 2.22 1.47
C VAL A 62 3.00 1.18 0.98
N VAL A 63 3.49 0.26 0.17
CA VAL A 63 2.66 -0.82 -0.36
C VAL A 63 2.66 -1.97 0.65
N ASN A 64 1.69 -1.97 1.52
CA ASN A 64 1.41 -3.06 2.44
C ASN A 64 0.27 -3.87 1.84
N LEU A 65 0.51 -5.14 1.57
CA LEU A 65 -0.47 -6.02 0.96
C LEU A 65 -0.63 -7.25 1.84
N ALA A 66 -1.86 -7.60 2.14
CA ALA A 66 -2.16 -8.68 3.07
C ALA A 66 -3.23 -9.61 2.51
N LEU A 67 -3.02 -10.89 2.76
CA LEU A 67 -3.97 -11.95 2.48
C LEU A 67 -3.76 -13.00 3.58
N PRO A 68 -4.83 -13.53 4.21
CA PRO A 68 -4.69 -14.63 5.14
C PRO A 68 -3.92 -15.78 4.48
N ALA A 69 -2.90 -16.28 5.16
CA ALA A 69 -2.06 -17.34 4.61
C ALA A 69 -2.90 -18.59 4.32
N PRO A 70 -2.87 -19.12 3.09
CA PRO A 70 -3.56 -20.36 2.80
C PRO A 70 -2.86 -21.51 3.54
N SER A 71 -3.66 -22.46 4.02
CA SER A 71 -3.14 -23.65 4.71
C SER A 71 -3.08 -24.88 3.80
N THR A 72 -3.25 -24.67 2.50
CA THR A 72 -3.22 -25.74 1.51
C THR A 72 -1.81 -26.28 1.34
N PRO A 73 -1.59 -27.61 1.43
CA PRO A 73 -0.30 -28.20 1.11
C PRO A 73 0.14 -27.87 -0.31
N ALA A 74 1.44 -27.65 -0.51
CA ALA A 74 1.96 -27.20 -1.80
C ALA A 74 1.55 -28.10 -2.98
N ALA A 75 1.47 -29.41 -2.74
CA ALA A 75 1.08 -30.36 -3.78
C ALA A 75 -0.41 -30.27 -4.20
N GLU A 76 -1.21 -29.57 -3.42
CA GLU A 76 -2.65 -29.48 -3.62
C GLU A 76 -3.13 -28.08 -4.01
N VAL A 77 -2.22 -27.12 -4.15
CA VAL A 77 -2.56 -25.74 -4.53
C VAL A 77 -3.14 -25.73 -5.94
N SER A 78 -4.37 -25.20 -6.06
CA SER A 78 -5.02 -25.04 -7.36
C SER A 78 -4.51 -23.80 -8.10
N ASP A 79 -4.69 -23.77 -9.41
CA ASP A 79 -4.37 -22.57 -10.21
C ASP A 79 -5.18 -21.36 -9.76
N ALA A 80 -6.43 -21.57 -9.35
CA ALA A 80 -7.28 -20.48 -8.85
C ALA A 80 -6.74 -19.88 -7.54
N GLU A 81 -6.28 -20.72 -6.62
CA GLU A 81 -5.68 -20.26 -5.36
C GLU A 81 -4.38 -19.51 -5.62
N TRP A 82 -3.52 -20.04 -6.50
CA TRP A 82 -2.29 -19.39 -6.92
C TRP A 82 -2.57 -18.02 -7.53
N SER A 83 -3.53 -17.93 -8.47
CA SER A 83 -3.91 -16.70 -9.13
C SER A 83 -4.44 -15.67 -8.13
N GLN A 84 -5.21 -16.10 -7.14
CA GLN A 84 -5.74 -15.19 -6.11
C GLN A 84 -4.62 -14.60 -5.24
N VAL A 85 -3.64 -15.40 -4.88
CA VAL A 85 -2.49 -14.92 -4.12
C VAL A 85 -1.73 -13.84 -4.89
N PHE A 86 -1.46 -14.09 -6.17
CA PHE A 86 -0.80 -13.10 -7.04
C PHE A 86 -1.65 -11.85 -7.24
N ALA A 87 -2.94 -12.00 -7.47
CA ALA A 87 -3.85 -10.87 -7.66
C ALA A 87 -3.89 -9.97 -6.42
N THR A 88 -3.77 -10.53 -5.23
CA THR A 88 -3.83 -9.78 -3.97
C THR A 88 -2.48 -9.23 -3.55
N LEU A 89 -1.41 -10.02 -3.67
CA LEU A 89 -0.11 -9.68 -3.08
C LEU A 89 0.93 -9.15 -4.08
N VAL A 90 0.71 -9.31 -5.36
CA VAL A 90 1.71 -8.95 -6.39
C VAL A 90 1.18 -7.91 -7.36
N ASP A 91 0.04 -8.16 -7.98
CA ASP A 91 -0.46 -7.32 -9.08
C ASP A 91 -0.74 -5.86 -8.69
N PRO A 92 -1.20 -5.53 -7.47
CA PRO A 92 -1.41 -4.14 -7.10
C PRO A 92 -0.14 -3.29 -7.07
N LEU A 93 1.02 -3.90 -6.81
CA LEU A 93 2.28 -3.17 -6.66
C LEU A 93 2.64 -2.33 -7.89
N PRO A 94 2.80 -2.92 -9.10
CA PRO A 94 3.15 -2.10 -10.27
C PRO A 94 2.05 -1.09 -10.63
N ARG A 95 0.79 -1.40 -10.34
CA ARG A 95 -0.33 -0.49 -10.60
C ARG A 95 -0.28 0.73 -9.69
N LEU A 96 0.02 0.54 -8.40
CA LEU A 96 0.20 1.64 -7.44
C LEU A 96 1.41 2.51 -7.80
N VAL A 97 2.53 1.89 -8.11
CA VAL A 97 3.76 2.58 -8.48
C VAL A 97 3.53 3.41 -9.75
N ARG A 98 2.90 2.82 -10.77
CA ARG A 98 2.58 3.51 -12.01
C ARG A 98 1.65 4.70 -11.79
N ALA A 99 0.73 4.59 -10.83
CA ALA A 99 -0.23 5.66 -10.53
C ALA A 99 0.41 6.81 -9.75
N VAL A 100 1.35 6.53 -8.83
CA VAL A 100 1.92 7.55 -7.95
C VAL A 100 3.15 8.25 -8.53
N LEU A 101 3.93 7.57 -9.34
CA LEU A 101 5.19 8.11 -9.87
C LEU A 101 5.04 9.42 -10.67
N PRO A 102 4.01 9.61 -11.51
CA PRO A 102 3.91 10.85 -12.28
C PRO A 102 3.97 12.11 -11.42
N GLN A 103 3.24 12.15 -10.30
CA GLN A 103 3.27 13.32 -9.40
C GLN A 103 4.63 13.48 -8.71
N MET A 104 5.28 12.39 -8.35
CA MET A 104 6.60 12.42 -7.73
C MET A 104 7.68 12.93 -8.70
N ILE A 105 7.62 12.47 -9.94
CA ILE A 105 8.54 12.90 -11.00
C ILE A 105 8.35 14.39 -11.27
N GLU A 106 7.11 14.85 -11.40
CA GLU A 106 6.80 16.25 -11.65
C GLU A 106 7.34 17.15 -10.54
N ARG A 107 7.17 16.75 -9.29
CA ARG A 107 7.67 17.50 -8.14
C ARG A 107 9.16 17.28 -7.86
N ARG A 108 9.79 16.31 -8.51
CA ARG A 108 11.16 15.86 -8.24
C ARG A 108 11.36 15.49 -6.77
N SER A 109 10.37 14.85 -6.17
CA SER A 109 10.36 14.47 -4.77
C SER A 109 9.44 13.27 -4.56
N GLY A 110 9.89 12.33 -3.74
CA GLY A 110 9.12 11.14 -3.43
C GLY A 110 9.99 9.95 -3.09
#